data_822e1d1fc87e1c191888a07400bb2f0d
#
_entry.id   822e1d1fc87e1c191888a07400bb2f0d
#
_cell.length_a   1.000
_cell.length_b   1.000
_cell.length_c   1.000
_cell.angle_alpha   90.00
_cell.angle_beta   90.00
_cell.angle_gamma   90.00
#
_symmetry.space_group_name_H-M   'P 1'
#
loop_
_entity.id
_entity.type
_entity.pdbx_description
1 polymer ?
#
loop_
_entity_poly.entity_id
_entity_poly.type
_entity_poly.pdbx_seq_one_letter_code
_entity_poly.pdbx_strand_id
1 'polypeptide(L)'
;MSDCSLKFLHVGTAADARSIAVRRRSGAAPGLFWLGGFKSDMQGTKAQALDAWAARQGRAMIRFDYSGHGESGGAFAEGTIGRWLEEGLAVFDTFCRGPQVMIGSSMGGWLALLLVRELVQRAAPAAAGVAGLVLIAPAVDFTEELMWKRFSPEVQRAIVEQGAYARPSAYSSEPYLITRGLIEDGRNHLLLGAMIETGCPVRILQGVQDPDVPWQHAVELTSRFEIGRAHV
;
A
#
# COMPACT_ATOMS: atom_id res chain seq x y z
N MET A 1 24.24 -5.32 16.35
CA MET A 1 23.10 -5.85 15.57
C MET A 1 21.91 -4.94 15.86
N SER A 2 21.47 -4.14 14.88
CA SER A 2 20.29 -3.26 15.09
C SER A 2 19.05 -4.14 15.15
N ASP A 3 18.41 -4.12 16.30
CA ASP A 3 17.29 -4.98 16.65
C ASP A 3 16.06 -4.62 15.79
N CYS A 4 15.59 -5.55 14.95
CA CYS A 4 14.33 -5.44 14.23
C CYS A 4 13.24 -6.02 15.14
N SER A 5 12.67 -5.17 16.00
CA SER A 5 11.66 -5.60 16.97
C SER A 5 10.27 -5.71 16.35
N LEU A 6 9.58 -6.83 16.60
CA LEU A 6 8.15 -6.97 16.31
C LEU A 6 7.34 -6.28 17.40
N LYS A 7 6.36 -5.50 16.98
CA LYS A 7 5.39 -4.80 17.85
C LYS A 7 4.00 -4.97 17.29
N PHE A 8 2.99 -4.77 18.13
CA PHE A 8 1.60 -4.75 17.72
C PHE A 8 0.98 -3.39 18.04
N LEU A 9 0.29 -2.82 17.07
CA LEU A 9 -0.50 -1.59 17.20
C LEU A 9 -1.98 -1.93 17.08
N HIS A 10 -2.79 -1.46 18.03
CA HIS A 10 -4.24 -1.58 17.92
C HIS A 10 -4.79 -0.37 17.15
N VAL A 11 -5.52 -0.63 16.08
CA VAL A 11 -6.17 0.37 15.21
C VAL A 11 -7.67 0.10 15.21
N GLY A 12 -8.47 1.16 15.18
CA GLY A 12 -9.92 1.08 15.31
C GLY A 12 -10.39 1.06 16.77
N THR A 13 -11.69 0.95 16.97
CA THR A 13 -12.33 0.98 18.29
C THR A 13 -13.32 -0.17 18.46
N ALA A 14 -13.47 -0.67 19.67
CA ALA A 14 -14.44 -1.70 20.04
C ALA A 14 -14.47 -2.90 19.05
N ALA A 15 -15.62 -3.14 18.42
CA ALA A 15 -15.82 -4.28 17.51
C ALA A 15 -14.98 -4.22 16.21
N ASP A 16 -14.44 -3.03 15.86
CA ASP A 16 -13.61 -2.84 14.67
C ASP A 16 -12.11 -2.81 14.99
N ALA A 17 -11.70 -3.11 16.22
CA ALA A 17 -10.31 -3.10 16.65
C ALA A 17 -9.51 -4.19 15.95
N ARG A 18 -8.36 -3.81 15.37
CA ARG A 18 -7.44 -4.69 14.64
C ARG A 18 -6.05 -4.62 15.26
N SER A 19 -5.39 -5.76 15.39
CA SER A 19 -4.00 -5.85 15.84
C SER A 19 -3.07 -5.85 14.63
N ILE A 20 -2.32 -4.79 14.45
CA ILE A 20 -1.41 -4.58 13.33
C ILE A 20 0.02 -4.91 13.73
N ALA A 21 0.60 -5.90 13.08
CA ALA A 21 1.99 -6.32 13.30
C ALA A 21 2.96 -5.38 12.59
N VAL A 22 3.92 -4.83 13.32
CA VAL A 22 4.89 -3.85 12.84
C VAL A 22 6.30 -4.29 13.20
N ARG A 23 7.19 -4.32 12.21
CA ARG A 23 8.63 -4.52 12.42
C ARG A 23 9.35 -3.19 12.27
N ARG A 24 10.05 -2.80 13.33
CA ARG A 24 10.77 -1.54 13.40
C ARG A 24 12.26 -1.77 13.53
N ARG A 25 13.03 -1.15 12.64
CA ARG A 25 14.49 -0.98 12.73
C ARG A 25 14.80 0.46 13.10
N SER A 26 15.60 0.66 14.11
CA SER A 26 16.15 1.98 14.45
C SER A 26 17.30 2.34 13.52
N GLY A 27 17.47 3.63 13.21
CA GLY A 27 18.54 4.11 12.34
C GLY A 27 18.39 5.61 12.03
N ALA A 28 19.26 6.11 11.15
CA ALA A 28 19.27 7.51 10.74
C ALA A 28 18.11 7.83 9.77
N ALA A 29 17.69 9.09 9.76
CA ALA A 29 16.78 9.65 8.77
C ALA A 29 17.52 10.01 7.45
N PRO A 30 16.86 10.07 6.28
CA PRO A 30 15.48 9.62 6.12
C PRO A 30 15.35 8.10 6.35
N GLY A 31 14.29 7.72 7.05
CA GLY A 31 13.93 6.32 7.24
C GLY A 31 13.20 5.76 6.02
N LEU A 32 12.96 4.44 6.00
CA LEU A 32 12.14 3.76 5.00
C LEU A 32 10.81 3.36 5.61
N PHE A 33 9.71 3.59 4.89
CA PHE A 33 8.39 3.15 5.26
C PHE A 33 7.82 2.26 4.15
N TRP A 34 7.66 0.97 4.45
CA TRP A 34 7.23 -0.03 3.48
C TRP A 34 5.73 -0.26 3.51
N LEU A 35 5.12 -0.24 2.32
CA LEU A 35 3.71 -0.54 2.07
C LEU A 35 3.62 -1.75 1.12
N GLY A 36 3.12 -2.86 1.64
CA GLY A 36 3.01 -4.13 0.92
C GLY A 36 1.90 -4.13 -0.14
N GLY A 37 1.94 -5.13 -1.04
CA GLY A 37 0.91 -5.37 -2.03
C GLY A 37 -0.26 -6.20 -1.49
N PHE A 38 -1.31 -6.32 -2.30
CA PHE A 38 -2.48 -7.15 -2.05
C PHE A 38 -2.06 -8.62 -1.84
N LYS A 39 -2.49 -9.24 -0.74
CA LYS A 39 -2.10 -10.61 -0.37
C LYS A 39 -0.60 -10.82 -0.12
N SER A 40 0.18 -9.77 0.04
CA SER A 40 1.59 -9.83 0.44
C SER A 40 1.75 -9.60 1.93
N ASP A 41 2.88 -10.05 2.49
CA ASP A 41 3.27 -9.77 3.86
C ASP A 41 4.59 -9.00 3.95
N MET A 42 4.89 -8.47 5.14
CA MET A 42 6.10 -7.69 5.42
C MET A 42 7.38 -8.54 5.45
N GLN A 43 7.28 -9.85 5.30
CA GLN A 43 8.39 -10.78 5.19
C GLN A 43 8.68 -11.19 3.73
N GLY A 44 7.92 -10.67 2.77
CA GLY A 44 8.15 -10.89 1.35
C GLY A 44 9.54 -10.39 0.90
N THR A 45 10.03 -10.94 -0.20
CA THR A 45 11.41 -10.74 -0.69
C THR A 45 11.80 -9.26 -0.80
N LYS A 46 10.91 -8.40 -1.34
CA LYS A 46 11.20 -6.96 -1.48
C LYS A 46 11.35 -6.27 -0.13
N ALA A 47 10.48 -6.54 0.81
CA ALA A 47 10.50 -5.96 2.15
C ALA A 47 11.77 -6.38 2.92
N GLN A 48 12.13 -7.65 2.85
CA GLN A 48 13.37 -8.16 3.47
C GLN A 48 14.64 -7.60 2.83
N ALA A 49 14.68 -7.49 1.50
CA ALA A 49 15.81 -6.92 0.79
C ALA A 49 16.06 -5.45 1.18
N LEU A 50 14.95 -4.67 1.30
CA LEU A 50 15.01 -3.28 1.76
C LEU A 50 15.44 -3.17 3.23
N ASP A 51 14.95 -4.07 4.11
CA ASP A 51 15.37 -4.09 5.51
C ASP A 51 16.87 -4.42 5.65
N ALA A 52 17.36 -5.38 4.87
CA ALA A 52 18.78 -5.71 4.83
C ALA A 52 19.64 -4.54 4.29
N TRP A 53 19.14 -3.82 3.28
CA TRP A 53 19.80 -2.62 2.78
C TRP A 53 19.80 -1.51 3.84
N ALA A 54 18.67 -1.24 4.48
CA ALA A 54 18.55 -0.25 5.55
C ALA A 54 19.54 -0.55 6.69
N ALA A 55 19.67 -1.83 7.07
CA ALA A 55 20.63 -2.26 8.07
C ALA A 55 22.07 -1.91 7.68
N ARG A 56 22.47 -2.19 6.43
CA ARG A 56 23.83 -1.88 5.93
C ARG A 56 24.11 -0.38 5.85
N GLN A 57 23.06 0.42 5.58
CA GLN A 57 23.18 1.88 5.47
C GLN A 57 22.92 2.61 6.80
N GLY A 58 22.69 1.88 7.88
CA GLY A 58 22.36 2.48 9.19
C GLY A 58 21.07 3.29 9.20
N ARG A 59 20.13 2.98 8.29
CA ARG A 59 18.83 3.69 8.15
C ARG A 59 17.74 3.08 9.00
N ALA A 60 16.83 3.93 9.49
CA ALA A 60 15.60 3.46 10.08
C ALA A 60 14.71 2.80 9.02
N MET A 61 13.94 1.78 9.42
CA MET A 61 12.94 1.17 8.56
C MET A 61 11.75 0.69 9.37
N ILE A 62 10.56 0.90 8.79
CA ILE A 62 9.29 0.39 9.27
C ILE A 62 8.64 -0.41 8.15
N ARG A 63 8.20 -1.62 8.49
CA ARG A 63 7.38 -2.49 7.66
C ARG A 63 6.31 -3.13 8.51
N PHE A 64 5.14 -3.31 7.96
CA PHE A 64 3.99 -3.84 8.70
C PHE A 64 3.08 -4.64 7.77
N ASP A 65 2.24 -5.45 8.36
CA ASP A 65 1.17 -6.15 7.68
C ASP A 65 -0.15 -5.42 7.91
N TYR A 66 -0.94 -5.26 6.86
CA TYR A 66 -2.33 -4.80 7.00
C TYR A 66 -3.17 -5.86 7.69
N SER A 67 -4.34 -5.48 8.23
CA SER A 67 -5.30 -6.47 8.73
C SER A 67 -5.63 -7.52 7.67
N GLY A 68 -5.74 -8.78 8.10
CA GLY A 68 -5.94 -9.92 7.21
C GLY A 68 -4.70 -10.34 6.40
N HIS A 69 -3.51 -9.77 6.66
CA HIS A 69 -2.24 -10.13 6.04
C HIS A 69 -1.21 -10.57 7.08
N GLY A 70 -0.33 -11.48 6.71
CA GLY A 70 0.85 -11.89 7.45
C GLY A 70 0.61 -12.16 8.92
N GLU A 71 1.31 -11.40 9.79
CA GLU A 71 1.27 -11.54 11.26
C GLU A 71 0.18 -10.64 11.92
N SER A 72 -0.54 -9.82 11.14
CA SER A 72 -1.64 -8.99 11.64
C SER A 72 -2.93 -9.77 11.84
N GLY A 73 -3.75 -9.30 12.78
CA GLY A 73 -5.08 -9.86 13.02
C GLY A 73 -6.11 -9.43 11.97
N GLY A 74 -7.35 -9.89 12.14
CA GLY A 74 -8.47 -9.61 11.24
C GLY A 74 -8.60 -10.64 10.11
N ALA A 75 -9.75 -10.61 9.43
CA ALA A 75 -10.00 -11.47 8.30
C ALA A 75 -9.72 -10.71 6.97
N PHE A 76 -9.03 -11.36 6.03
CA PHE A 76 -8.74 -10.75 4.73
C PHE A 76 -10.00 -10.28 3.98
N ALA A 77 -11.10 -11.03 4.12
CA ALA A 77 -12.37 -10.69 3.50
C ALA A 77 -13.01 -9.39 4.02
N GLU A 78 -12.58 -8.91 5.18
CA GLU A 78 -13.02 -7.63 5.74
C GLU A 78 -12.16 -6.44 5.29
N GLY A 79 -11.07 -6.71 4.55
CA GLY A 79 -10.14 -5.71 4.08
C GLY A 79 -10.73 -4.81 3.02
N THR A 80 -10.49 -3.50 3.15
CA THR A 80 -10.83 -2.48 2.17
C THR A 80 -9.68 -1.47 2.03
N ILE A 81 -9.70 -0.67 0.98
CA ILE A 81 -8.65 0.35 0.75
C ILE A 81 -8.65 1.38 1.88
N GLY A 82 -9.83 1.84 2.30
CA GLY A 82 -9.97 2.80 3.41
C GLY A 82 -9.46 2.23 4.73
N ARG A 83 -9.78 0.97 5.03
CA ARG A 83 -9.32 0.28 6.23
C ARG A 83 -7.78 0.16 6.27
N TRP A 84 -7.16 -0.27 5.17
CA TRP A 84 -5.71 -0.40 5.07
C TRP A 84 -4.99 0.96 5.04
N LEU A 85 -5.65 2.00 4.50
CA LEU A 85 -5.15 3.39 4.59
C LEU A 85 -5.14 3.89 6.04
N GLU A 86 -6.22 3.68 6.80
CA GLU A 86 -6.30 4.01 8.23
C GLU A 86 -5.17 3.35 9.02
N GLU A 87 -4.94 2.06 8.78
CA GLU A 87 -3.86 1.30 9.41
C GLU A 87 -2.46 1.84 9.06
N GLY A 88 -2.24 2.13 7.77
CA GLY A 88 -0.99 2.75 7.30
C GLY A 88 -0.73 4.11 7.95
N LEU A 89 -1.74 4.96 8.08
CA LEU A 89 -1.67 6.24 8.77
C LEU A 89 -1.34 6.06 10.27
N ALA A 90 -2.04 5.15 10.94
CA ALA A 90 -1.83 4.88 12.36
C ALA A 90 -0.39 4.37 12.65
N VAL A 91 0.13 3.48 11.79
CA VAL A 91 1.52 2.99 11.87
C VAL A 91 2.51 4.14 11.61
N PHE A 92 2.26 4.96 10.59
CA PHE A 92 3.11 6.11 10.28
C PHE A 92 3.18 7.09 11.45
N ASP A 93 2.05 7.53 11.97
CA ASP A 93 1.94 8.47 13.09
C ASP A 93 2.61 7.94 14.37
N THR A 94 2.48 6.63 14.61
CA THR A 94 3.00 6.00 15.84
C THR A 94 4.50 5.77 15.78
N PHE A 95 5.04 5.29 14.66
CA PHE A 95 6.40 4.75 14.59
C PHE A 95 7.38 5.58 13.78
N CYS A 96 6.93 6.41 12.83
CA CYS A 96 7.82 7.26 12.04
C CYS A 96 8.32 8.45 12.85
N ARG A 97 9.60 8.73 12.71
CA ARG A 97 10.25 9.90 13.29
C ARG A 97 11.16 10.54 12.26
N GLY A 98 10.96 11.83 12.00
CA GLY A 98 11.68 12.56 10.97
C GLY A 98 11.29 12.12 9.53
N PRO A 99 12.05 12.58 8.52
CA PRO A 99 11.75 12.31 7.13
C PRO A 99 11.76 10.81 6.78
N GLN A 100 10.78 10.38 5.97
CA GLN A 100 10.65 9.01 5.48
C GLN A 100 10.64 8.98 3.95
N VAL A 101 11.28 7.98 3.36
CA VAL A 101 11.01 7.58 1.98
C VAL A 101 9.97 6.46 2.04
N MET A 102 8.78 6.73 1.50
CA MET A 102 7.74 5.71 1.39
C MET A 102 7.99 4.84 0.17
N ILE A 103 7.94 3.53 0.36
CA ILE A 103 8.16 2.54 -0.69
C ILE A 103 6.93 1.66 -0.76
N GLY A 104 6.14 1.81 -1.83
CA GLY A 104 4.91 1.06 -2.05
C GLY A 104 5.02 0.10 -3.23
N SER A 105 4.62 -1.16 -3.03
CA SER A 105 4.59 -2.16 -4.10
C SER A 105 3.17 -2.55 -4.45
N SER A 106 2.80 -2.52 -5.73
CA SER A 106 1.48 -2.87 -6.24
C SER A 106 0.38 -2.05 -5.53
N MET A 107 -0.59 -2.66 -4.83
CA MET A 107 -1.55 -1.99 -3.96
C MET A 107 -0.89 -0.99 -3.00
N GLY A 108 0.26 -1.35 -2.43
CA GLY A 108 1.01 -0.46 -1.54
C GLY A 108 1.48 0.83 -2.21
N GLY A 109 1.63 0.84 -3.53
CA GLY A 109 1.88 2.06 -4.32
C GLY A 109 0.68 3.01 -4.30
N TRP A 110 -0.54 2.48 -4.42
CA TRP A 110 -1.76 3.26 -4.28
C TRP A 110 -1.93 3.78 -2.86
N LEU A 111 -1.78 2.92 -1.86
CA LEU A 111 -1.86 3.33 -0.45
C LEU A 111 -0.80 4.36 -0.07
N ALA A 112 0.42 4.31 -0.65
CA ALA A 112 1.45 5.33 -0.44
C ALA A 112 0.98 6.71 -0.92
N LEU A 113 0.36 6.78 -2.11
CA LEU A 113 -0.18 8.03 -2.66
C LEU A 113 -1.35 8.56 -1.83
N LEU A 114 -2.27 7.68 -1.41
CA LEU A 114 -3.38 8.05 -0.54
C LEU A 114 -2.89 8.57 0.82
N LEU A 115 -1.90 7.89 1.39
CA LEU A 115 -1.30 8.29 2.67
C LEU A 115 -0.64 9.66 2.59
N VAL A 116 0.11 9.94 1.51
CA VAL A 116 0.68 11.27 1.26
C VAL A 116 -0.41 12.31 1.12
N ARG A 117 -1.48 12.05 0.36
CA ARG A 117 -2.63 12.95 0.22
C ARG A 117 -3.22 13.32 1.60
N GLU A 118 -3.46 12.33 2.46
CA GLU A 118 -3.98 12.55 3.80
C GLU A 118 -3.01 13.38 4.68
N LEU A 119 -1.70 13.10 4.62
CA LEU A 119 -0.70 13.84 5.37
C LEU A 119 -0.58 15.29 4.92
N VAL A 120 -0.68 15.56 3.62
CA VAL A 120 -0.68 16.92 3.06
C VAL A 120 -1.94 17.68 3.50
N GLN A 121 -3.13 17.06 3.41
CA GLN A 121 -4.39 17.69 3.80
C GLN A 121 -4.48 18.02 5.29
N ARG A 122 -3.88 17.20 6.14
CA ARG A 122 -3.84 17.46 7.59
C ARG A 122 -3.00 18.67 7.97
N ALA A 123 -2.30 19.30 7.01
CA ALA A 123 -1.36 20.41 7.25
C ALA A 123 -0.39 20.11 8.41
N ALA A 124 -0.17 18.83 8.68
CA ALA A 124 0.59 18.37 9.82
C ALA A 124 2.07 18.66 9.61
N PRO A 125 2.83 18.95 10.68
CA PRO A 125 4.29 18.87 10.64
C PRO A 125 4.80 17.52 10.09
N ALA A 126 3.95 16.49 10.11
CA ALA A 126 4.18 15.18 9.51
C ALA A 126 4.24 15.19 7.97
N ALA A 127 3.64 16.17 7.27
CA ALA A 127 3.86 16.34 5.82
C ALA A 127 5.33 16.64 5.51
N ALA A 128 6.03 17.35 6.39
CA ALA A 128 7.48 17.50 6.37
C ALA A 128 8.22 16.15 6.57
N GLY A 129 7.48 15.10 6.90
CA GLY A 129 7.99 13.75 7.11
C GLY A 129 8.10 12.89 5.85
N VAL A 130 7.61 13.29 4.67
CA VAL A 130 7.75 12.51 3.44
C VAL A 130 8.84 13.09 2.55
N ALA A 131 10.01 12.45 2.53
CA ALA A 131 11.16 12.88 1.75
C ALA A 131 11.09 12.44 0.27
N GLY A 132 10.27 11.45 -0.05
CA GLY A 132 10.07 10.96 -1.41
C GLY A 132 9.26 9.67 -1.46
N LEU A 133 8.83 9.32 -2.67
CA LEU A 133 8.10 8.10 -2.98
C LEU A 133 8.88 7.22 -3.94
N VAL A 134 8.90 5.91 -3.67
CA VAL A 134 9.34 4.88 -4.60
C VAL A 134 8.17 3.91 -4.80
N LEU A 135 7.65 3.84 -6.01
CA LEU A 135 6.48 3.04 -6.36
C LEU A 135 6.92 1.89 -7.28
N ILE A 136 6.74 0.66 -6.81
CA ILE A 136 7.15 -0.55 -7.54
C ILE A 136 5.92 -1.20 -8.13
N ALA A 137 5.79 -1.21 -9.46
CA ALA A 137 4.63 -1.70 -10.19
C ALA A 137 3.32 -1.20 -9.55
N PRO A 138 3.13 0.13 -9.40
CA PRO A 138 2.02 0.69 -8.62
C PRO A 138 0.67 0.38 -9.27
N ALA A 139 -0.18 -0.35 -8.55
CA ALA A 139 -1.54 -0.71 -8.96
C ALA A 139 -2.54 0.33 -8.44
N VAL A 140 -2.42 1.58 -8.89
CA VAL A 140 -3.32 2.68 -8.48
C VAL A 140 -4.73 2.39 -9.00
N ASP A 141 -5.74 2.62 -8.16
CA ASP A 141 -7.15 2.37 -8.51
C ASP A 141 -7.43 0.91 -8.97
N PHE A 142 -6.61 -0.07 -8.51
CA PHE A 142 -6.63 -1.42 -9.05
C PHE A 142 -7.98 -2.12 -8.91
N THR A 143 -8.76 -1.80 -7.88
CA THR A 143 -10.08 -2.38 -7.66
C THR A 143 -11.05 -2.03 -8.79
N GLU A 144 -10.94 -0.85 -9.37
CA GLU A 144 -11.73 -0.40 -10.51
C GLU A 144 -11.03 -0.72 -11.84
N GLU A 145 -9.76 -0.26 -12.02
CA GLU A 145 -9.08 -0.28 -13.33
C GLU A 145 -8.55 -1.68 -13.71
N LEU A 146 -8.03 -2.43 -12.74
CA LEU A 146 -7.37 -3.71 -12.98
C LEU A 146 -8.22 -4.92 -12.58
N MET A 147 -9.32 -4.72 -11.85
CA MET A 147 -10.27 -5.76 -11.47
C MET A 147 -11.65 -5.52 -12.07
N TRP A 148 -12.43 -4.57 -11.56
CA TRP A 148 -13.85 -4.42 -11.92
C TRP A 148 -14.06 -4.26 -13.43
N LYS A 149 -13.34 -3.34 -14.08
CA LYS A 149 -13.46 -3.12 -15.53
C LYS A 149 -13.02 -4.30 -16.40
N ARG A 150 -12.26 -5.24 -15.84
CA ARG A 150 -11.76 -6.43 -16.54
C ARG A 150 -12.55 -7.69 -16.22
N PHE A 151 -13.42 -7.65 -15.23
CA PHE A 151 -14.30 -8.78 -14.92
C PHE A 151 -15.40 -8.94 -15.96
N SER A 152 -15.72 -10.20 -16.26
CA SER A 152 -16.90 -10.50 -17.08
C SER A 152 -18.19 -10.07 -16.36
N PRO A 153 -19.30 -9.84 -17.11
CA PRO A 153 -20.58 -9.51 -16.50
C PRO A 153 -21.06 -10.54 -15.47
N GLU A 154 -20.70 -11.81 -15.64
CA GLU A 154 -21.06 -12.91 -14.71
C GLU A 154 -20.32 -12.74 -13.38
N VAL A 155 -19.01 -12.41 -13.41
CA VAL A 155 -18.18 -12.16 -12.21
C VAL A 155 -18.67 -10.91 -11.49
N GLN A 156 -18.95 -9.82 -12.24
CA GLN A 156 -19.48 -8.60 -11.66
C GLN A 156 -20.82 -8.85 -10.96
N ARG A 157 -21.72 -9.62 -11.59
CA ARG A 157 -23.00 -10.02 -11.02
C ARG A 157 -22.82 -10.85 -9.75
N ALA A 158 -21.92 -11.83 -9.77
CA ALA A 158 -21.62 -12.65 -8.60
C ALA A 158 -21.14 -11.80 -7.41
N ILE A 159 -20.27 -10.81 -7.63
CA ILE A 159 -19.82 -9.89 -6.58
C ILE A 159 -20.98 -9.07 -6.02
N VAL A 160 -21.88 -8.56 -6.88
CA VAL A 160 -23.02 -7.72 -6.45
C VAL A 160 -24.06 -8.55 -5.71
N GLU A 161 -24.46 -9.72 -6.23
CA GLU A 161 -25.58 -10.52 -5.71
C GLU A 161 -25.16 -11.43 -4.56
N GLN A 162 -23.95 -12.01 -4.61
CA GLN A 162 -23.45 -12.96 -3.60
C GLN A 162 -22.50 -12.31 -2.59
N GLY A 163 -22.10 -11.04 -2.81
CA GLY A 163 -21.21 -10.29 -1.93
C GLY A 163 -19.72 -10.51 -2.19
N ALA A 164 -19.32 -11.55 -2.93
CA ALA A 164 -17.93 -11.84 -3.23
C ALA A 164 -17.77 -12.80 -4.43
N TYR A 165 -16.55 -12.83 -4.96
CA TYR A 165 -16.08 -13.78 -5.97
C TYR A 165 -14.74 -14.39 -5.56
N ALA A 166 -14.64 -15.73 -5.61
CA ALA A 166 -13.41 -16.45 -5.35
C ALA A 166 -12.54 -16.50 -6.63
N ARG A 167 -11.53 -15.63 -6.70
CA ARG A 167 -10.62 -15.55 -7.85
C ARG A 167 -9.51 -16.59 -7.71
N PRO A 168 -9.29 -17.49 -8.70
CA PRO A 168 -8.13 -18.36 -8.71
C PRO A 168 -6.83 -17.56 -8.62
N SER A 169 -5.86 -18.09 -7.87
CA SER A 169 -4.54 -17.46 -7.70
C SER A 169 -3.51 -18.16 -8.57
N ALA A 170 -2.66 -17.39 -9.25
CA ALA A 170 -1.45 -17.92 -9.90
C ALA A 170 -0.32 -18.19 -8.89
N TYR A 171 -0.43 -17.69 -7.65
CA TYR A 171 0.62 -17.68 -6.64
C TYR A 171 0.30 -18.55 -5.40
N SER A 172 -0.93 -19.08 -5.32
CA SER A 172 -1.40 -19.90 -4.19
C SER A 172 -2.39 -20.96 -4.68
N SER A 173 -2.41 -22.12 -4.02
CA SER A 173 -3.43 -23.16 -4.26
C SER A 173 -4.84 -22.73 -3.82
N GLU A 174 -4.94 -21.74 -2.94
CA GLU A 174 -6.22 -21.21 -2.50
C GLU A 174 -6.60 -19.97 -3.28
N PRO A 175 -7.88 -19.88 -3.73
CA PRO A 175 -8.39 -18.67 -4.37
C PRO A 175 -8.43 -17.51 -3.37
N TYR A 176 -8.30 -16.28 -3.84
CA TYR A 176 -8.57 -15.13 -3.00
C TYR A 176 -9.95 -14.54 -3.27
N LEU A 177 -10.56 -14.10 -2.18
CA LEU A 177 -11.88 -13.54 -2.20
C LEU A 177 -11.81 -12.07 -2.59
N ILE A 178 -12.49 -11.71 -3.67
CA ILE A 178 -12.74 -10.31 -4.06
C ILE A 178 -14.14 -9.97 -3.56
N THR A 179 -14.23 -9.14 -2.53
CA THR A 179 -15.50 -8.79 -1.91
C THR A 179 -16.13 -7.56 -2.57
N ARG A 180 -17.47 -7.47 -2.48
CA ARG A 180 -18.19 -6.27 -2.89
C ARG A 180 -17.71 -5.05 -2.10
N GLY A 181 -17.47 -5.21 -0.79
CA GLY A 181 -16.97 -4.14 0.06
C GLY A 181 -15.62 -3.59 -0.39
N LEU A 182 -14.67 -4.45 -0.82
CA LEU A 182 -13.40 -4.01 -1.38
C LEU A 182 -13.57 -3.16 -2.65
N ILE A 183 -14.46 -3.57 -3.56
CA ILE A 183 -14.72 -2.84 -4.81
C ILE A 183 -15.42 -1.50 -4.53
N GLU A 184 -16.48 -1.52 -3.72
CA GLU A 184 -17.27 -0.31 -3.41
C GLU A 184 -16.45 0.71 -2.64
N ASP A 185 -15.71 0.29 -1.62
CA ASP A 185 -14.84 1.17 -0.83
C ASP A 185 -13.70 1.74 -1.70
N GLY A 186 -13.09 0.93 -2.56
CA GLY A 186 -12.02 1.39 -3.46
C GLY A 186 -12.45 2.58 -4.34
N ARG A 187 -13.71 2.66 -4.73
CA ARG A 187 -14.26 3.77 -5.53
C ARG A 187 -14.22 5.12 -4.80
N ASN A 188 -14.18 5.11 -3.47
CA ASN A 188 -14.04 6.33 -2.66
C ASN A 188 -12.60 6.87 -2.63
N HIS A 189 -11.66 6.12 -3.18
CA HIS A 189 -10.22 6.39 -3.08
C HIS A 189 -9.52 6.58 -4.43
N LEU A 190 -10.28 6.69 -5.53
CA LEU A 190 -9.72 6.81 -6.88
C LEU A 190 -8.84 8.07 -7.03
N LEU A 191 -7.71 7.92 -7.74
CA LEU A 191 -6.72 8.96 -7.94
C LEU A 191 -6.50 9.31 -9.42
N LEU A 192 -6.67 8.35 -10.34
CA LEU A 192 -6.33 8.55 -11.77
C LEU A 192 -7.26 9.53 -12.49
N GLY A 193 -8.37 9.92 -11.87
CA GLY A 193 -9.31 10.92 -12.40
C GLY A 193 -8.85 12.38 -12.31
N ALA A 194 -7.77 12.69 -11.55
CA ALA A 194 -7.30 14.04 -11.27
C ALA A 194 -5.78 14.11 -11.20
N MET A 195 -5.23 15.32 -11.08
CA MET A 195 -3.81 15.53 -10.77
C MET A 195 -3.50 15.08 -9.34
N ILE A 196 -2.34 14.46 -9.16
CA ILE A 196 -1.89 13.92 -7.88
C ILE A 196 -0.76 14.79 -7.34
N GLU A 197 -1.06 15.52 -6.27
CA GLU A 197 -0.07 16.34 -5.57
C GLU A 197 0.60 15.52 -4.47
N THR A 198 1.92 15.38 -4.56
CA THR A 198 2.69 14.61 -3.57
C THR A 198 3.59 15.48 -2.68
N GLY A 199 3.88 16.70 -3.10
CA GLY A 199 4.80 17.60 -2.39
C GLY A 199 6.25 17.10 -2.33
N CYS A 200 6.56 15.92 -2.86
CA CYS A 200 7.87 15.29 -2.83
C CYS A 200 8.21 14.60 -4.16
N PRO A 201 9.49 14.27 -4.41
CA PRO A 201 9.89 13.52 -5.60
C PRO A 201 9.28 12.11 -5.63
N VAL A 202 8.86 11.66 -6.82
CA VAL A 202 8.33 10.32 -7.08
C VAL A 202 9.26 9.56 -8.02
N ARG A 203 9.50 8.29 -7.74
CA ARG A 203 10.19 7.34 -8.63
C ARG A 203 9.30 6.13 -8.84
N ILE A 204 9.07 5.76 -10.08
CA ILE A 204 8.27 4.59 -10.46
C ILE A 204 9.20 3.55 -11.08
N LEU A 205 9.12 2.34 -10.58
CA LEU A 205 9.82 1.16 -11.10
C LEU A 205 8.78 0.21 -11.68
N GLN A 206 8.79 0.02 -13.00
CA GLN A 206 7.81 -0.80 -13.70
C GLN A 206 8.48 -1.84 -14.60
N GLY A 207 8.13 -3.10 -14.40
CA GLY A 207 8.49 -4.17 -15.32
C GLY A 207 7.62 -4.12 -16.58
N VAL A 208 8.24 -4.12 -17.76
CA VAL A 208 7.50 -4.08 -19.05
C VAL A 208 6.67 -5.34 -19.26
N GLN A 209 7.09 -6.48 -18.70
CA GLN A 209 6.41 -7.76 -18.81
C GLN A 209 5.62 -8.14 -17.53
N ASP A 210 5.27 -7.17 -16.68
CA ASP A 210 4.47 -7.43 -15.49
C ASP A 210 3.06 -7.90 -15.90
N PRO A 211 2.64 -9.12 -15.51
CA PRO A 211 1.35 -9.67 -15.93
C PRO A 211 0.16 -9.08 -15.17
N ASP A 212 0.39 -8.54 -13.99
CA ASP A 212 -0.67 -8.04 -13.10
C ASP A 212 -0.92 -6.55 -13.31
N VAL A 213 0.18 -5.76 -13.42
CA VAL A 213 0.13 -4.32 -13.63
C VAL A 213 0.79 -3.98 -14.97
N PRO A 214 0.04 -3.76 -16.04
CA PRO A 214 0.59 -3.38 -17.34
C PRO A 214 1.40 -2.09 -17.24
N TRP A 215 2.51 -2.00 -17.96
CA TRP A 215 3.38 -0.82 -17.96
C TRP A 215 2.65 0.47 -18.37
N GLN A 216 1.62 0.37 -19.22
CA GLN A 216 0.77 1.48 -19.62
C GLN A 216 0.10 2.16 -18.40
N HIS A 217 -0.24 1.38 -17.38
CA HIS A 217 -0.81 1.89 -16.13
C HIS A 217 0.17 2.80 -15.38
N ALA A 218 1.47 2.45 -15.38
CA ALA A 218 2.51 3.30 -14.81
C ALA A 218 2.71 4.60 -15.63
N VAL A 219 2.61 4.54 -16.97
CA VAL A 219 2.66 5.72 -17.83
C VAL A 219 1.46 6.63 -17.58
N GLU A 220 0.25 6.07 -17.48
CA GLU A 220 -0.95 6.83 -17.13
C GLU A 220 -0.79 7.52 -15.77
N LEU A 221 -0.34 6.78 -14.75
CA LEU A 221 -0.06 7.35 -13.43
C LEU A 221 0.94 8.50 -13.52
N THR A 222 2.02 8.36 -14.30
CA THR A 222 3.04 9.41 -14.46
C THR A 222 2.44 10.69 -15.03
N SER A 223 1.45 10.58 -15.92
CA SER A 223 0.77 11.75 -16.51
C SER A 223 -0.10 12.52 -15.49
N ARG A 224 -0.35 11.96 -14.32
CA ARG A 224 -1.13 12.60 -13.24
C ARG A 224 -0.28 13.39 -12.25
N PHE A 225 1.05 13.36 -12.39
CA PHE A 225 1.94 14.18 -11.57
C PHE A 225 2.32 15.49 -12.28
N GLU A 226 2.66 16.51 -11.50
CA GLU A 226 3.26 17.73 -12.04
C GLU A 226 4.57 17.42 -12.77
N ILE A 227 4.85 18.21 -13.81
CA ILE A 227 6.10 18.10 -14.61
C ILE A 227 7.32 18.19 -13.69
N GLY A 228 8.24 17.23 -13.83
CA GLY A 228 9.46 17.15 -13.03
C GLY A 228 9.32 16.48 -11.66
N ARG A 229 8.10 16.07 -11.27
CA ARG A 229 7.87 15.39 -9.98
C ARG A 229 8.00 13.87 -10.07
N ALA A 230 7.69 13.27 -11.22
CA ALA A 230 7.75 11.82 -11.39
C ALA A 230 8.71 11.40 -12.50
N HIS A 231 9.35 10.24 -12.32
CA HIS A 231 10.18 9.57 -13.31
C HIS A 231 9.87 8.06 -13.30
N VAL A 232 9.81 7.47 -14.46
CA VAL A 232 9.59 6.02 -14.71
C VAL A 232 10.92 5.36 -15.04
#